data_5c26258f7c729fd36f5dec01ff618b6a
#
_entry.id   5c26258f7c729fd36f5dec01ff618b6a
#
_cell.length_a   1.000
_cell.length_b   1.000
_cell.length_c   1.000
_cell.angle_alpha   90.00
_cell.angle_beta   90.00
_cell.angle_gamma   90.00
#
_symmetry.space_group_name_H-M   'P 1'
#
loop_
_entity.id
_entity.type
_entity.pdbx_description
1 polymer ?
#
loop_
_entity_poly.entity_id
_entity_poly.type
_entity_poly.pdbx_seq_one_letter_code
_entity_poly.pdbx_strand_id
1 'polypeptide(L)'
;MSNPSDFVIENGVLTKYTGPGGDVVIPENVTTIGACAFSKCSNLTSVTIPEGVTSVMYQAFYHCTNLTSVTIPGSVTSIGIEAFDGCRNLMCAAIPAKVTSIGNRAFSECSKLTSIIIPAGVMSIGYKVFYRCSSLTNVVIPEGVTNIADKAFSGCSSLMSLTILGSVTNIGDSAFCWCSSLTHVTISDGVKSIGKEAFSNCRNLVSVIIPASVTSIGKWAFDGCSNLSTIISSTKLDKGIFDSSFSKPIITNDPGNLPAKMKPLAAVGFAETSDDPKSERGKKHTKYIKANAAKLTEEAFAHPTLLRLMCENKLLTPEVTEAYLAAAQETGNAEITAMLLDYQQNKLTEKEKAKAAQKAETREEKVTDFVFSVEALEQLQGKVFVVTGKLNTFSSREEFKACLDACGAILSETLNEQTNYLITNTPNSGSAKNKKAEALGVIKLSEAEFNNLIGRKQE
;
A
#
# COMPACT_ATOMS: atom_id res chain seq x y z
N MET A 1 6.26 -43.30 31.28
CA MET A 1 4.79 -43.42 31.37
C MET A 1 4.34 -42.47 32.45
N SER A 2 3.26 -41.70 32.21
CA SER A 2 2.71 -40.78 33.19
C SER A 2 2.14 -41.57 34.38
N ASN A 3 2.40 -41.12 35.61
CA ASN A 3 1.83 -41.74 36.81
C ASN A 3 0.37 -41.24 36.98
N PRO A 4 -0.61 -42.10 37.28
CA PRO A 4 -1.99 -41.65 37.57
C PRO A 4 -2.08 -40.57 38.62
N SER A 5 -1.18 -40.54 39.61
CA SER A 5 -1.10 -39.47 40.63
C SER A 5 -0.69 -38.09 40.09
N ASP A 6 -0.19 -37.99 38.86
CA ASP A 6 0.17 -36.72 38.22
C ASP A 6 -1.03 -35.96 37.74
N PHE A 7 -2.23 -36.56 37.71
CA PHE A 7 -3.46 -35.99 37.20
C PHE A 7 -4.49 -35.76 38.30
N VAL A 8 -4.93 -34.54 38.49
CA VAL A 8 -6.05 -34.21 39.35
C VAL A 8 -7.32 -34.18 38.46
N ILE A 9 -8.18 -35.20 38.65
CA ILE A 9 -9.38 -35.40 37.84
C ILE A 9 -10.61 -35.35 38.75
N GLU A 10 -11.55 -34.48 38.43
CA GLU A 10 -12.81 -34.30 39.15
C GLU A 10 -13.99 -34.43 38.18
N ASN A 11 -14.83 -35.42 38.37
CA ASN A 11 -16.00 -35.70 37.53
C ASN A 11 -15.69 -35.74 36.01
N GLY A 12 -14.60 -36.41 35.66
CA GLY A 12 -14.14 -36.52 34.27
C GLY A 12 -13.41 -35.27 33.73
N VAL A 13 -13.30 -34.20 34.50
CA VAL A 13 -12.53 -33.02 34.14
C VAL A 13 -11.12 -33.10 34.69
N LEU A 14 -10.10 -33.06 33.82
CA LEU A 14 -8.72 -32.92 34.25
C LEU A 14 -8.50 -31.45 34.67
N THR A 15 -8.45 -31.20 35.96
CA THR A 15 -8.32 -29.83 36.51
C THR A 15 -6.88 -29.38 36.65
N LYS A 16 -5.94 -30.33 36.86
CA LYS A 16 -4.51 -29.99 36.97
C LYS A 16 -3.61 -31.18 36.65
N TYR A 17 -2.52 -30.92 35.96
CA TYR A 17 -1.37 -31.80 35.83
C TYR A 17 -0.24 -31.36 36.72
N THR A 18 0.33 -32.29 37.51
CA THR A 18 1.40 -32.06 38.50
C THR A 18 2.65 -32.85 38.23
N GLY A 19 2.67 -33.63 37.15
CA GLY A 19 3.77 -34.49 36.81
C GLY A 19 4.99 -33.76 36.23
N PRO A 20 6.09 -34.48 35.99
CA PRO A 20 7.39 -33.91 35.60
C PRO A 20 7.43 -33.39 34.14
N GLY A 21 6.43 -33.67 33.33
CA GLY A 21 6.43 -33.39 31.88
C GLY A 21 6.92 -34.59 31.05
N GLY A 22 7.60 -34.32 29.94
CA GLY A 22 7.95 -35.31 28.91
C GLY A 22 6.76 -35.71 28.05
N ASP A 23 6.69 -36.98 27.66
CA ASP A 23 5.60 -37.52 26.86
C ASP A 23 4.46 -37.99 27.77
N VAL A 24 3.33 -37.31 27.67
CA VAL A 24 2.18 -37.51 28.58
C VAL A 24 1.02 -38.16 27.83
N VAL A 25 0.50 -39.25 28.38
CA VAL A 25 -0.74 -39.87 27.94
C VAL A 25 -1.80 -39.56 29.00
N ILE A 26 -2.84 -38.86 28.62
CA ILE A 26 -3.95 -38.48 29.53
C ILE A 26 -4.81 -39.72 29.78
N PRO A 27 -5.25 -40.03 31.05
CA PRO A 27 -6.11 -41.17 31.37
C PRO A 27 -7.43 -41.18 30.59
N GLU A 28 -7.91 -42.41 30.26
CA GLU A 28 -9.12 -42.63 29.44
C GLU A 28 -10.42 -42.17 30.12
N ASN A 29 -10.42 -41.99 31.45
CA ASN A 29 -11.59 -41.51 32.19
C ASN A 29 -11.76 -39.98 32.12
N VAL A 30 -10.87 -39.27 31.40
CA VAL A 30 -10.99 -37.81 31.18
C VAL A 30 -11.90 -37.54 30.00
N THR A 31 -12.90 -36.67 30.20
CA THR A 31 -13.87 -36.21 29.18
C THR A 31 -13.67 -34.78 28.82
N THR A 32 -12.95 -34.01 29.65
CA THR A 32 -12.67 -32.57 29.42
C THR A 32 -11.25 -32.24 29.93
N ILE A 33 -10.47 -31.55 29.11
CA ILE A 33 -9.24 -30.92 29.58
C ILE A 33 -9.65 -29.56 30.17
N GLY A 34 -9.55 -29.44 31.46
CA GLY A 34 -10.01 -28.29 32.23
C GLY A 34 -9.18 -27.03 31.99
N ALA A 35 -9.70 -25.90 32.45
CA ALA A 35 -9.02 -24.61 32.34
C ALA A 35 -7.66 -24.65 33.05
N CYS A 36 -6.62 -24.20 32.37
CA CYS A 36 -5.25 -24.14 32.85
C CYS A 36 -4.62 -25.51 33.28
N ALA A 37 -5.21 -26.65 32.88
CA ALA A 37 -4.80 -27.97 33.37
C ALA A 37 -3.30 -28.26 33.19
N PHE A 38 -2.69 -27.85 32.06
CA PHE A 38 -1.27 -27.95 31.77
C PHE A 38 -0.61 -26.55 31.61
N SER A 39 -1.23 -25.50 32.10
CA SER A 39 -0.69 -24.15 31.91
C SER A 39 0.73 -24.04 32.43
N LYS A 40 1.65 -23.53 31.58
CA LYS A 40 3.07 -23.33 31.85
C LYS A 40 3.86 -24.61 32.17
N CYS A 41 3.36 -25.76 31.77
CA CYS A 41 4.12 -27.03 31.84
C CYS A 41 5.26 -27.00 30.80
N SER A 42 6.33 -26.28 31.10
CA SER A 42 7.45 -26.06 30.17
C SER A 42 8.23 -27.30 29.81
N ASN A 43 8.18 -28.36 30.65
CA ASN A 43 8.84 -29.62 30.40
C ASN A 43 7.99 -30.62 29.57
N LEU A 44 6.75 -30.26 29.23
CA LEU A 44 5.88 -31.12 28.43
C LEU A 44 6.37 -31.15 26.97
N THR A 45 6.64 -32.33 26.43
CA THR A 45 7.16 -32.54 25.07
C THR A 45 6.10 -33.03 24.10
N SER A 46 5.25 -33.94 24.52
CA SER A 46 4.10 -34.39 23.75
C SER A 46 2.90 -34.73 24.64
N VAL A 47 1.70 -34.64 24.07
CA VAL A 47 0.46 -35.04 24.78
C VAL A 47 -0.44 -35.81 23.86
N THR A 48 -0.88 -37.01 24.37
CA THR A 48 -1.94 -37.78 23.76
C THR A 48 -3.22 -37.57 24.55
N ILE A 49 -4.24 -36.99 23.92
CA ILE A 49 -5.56 -36.77 24.49
C ILE A 49 -6.43 -37.97 24.10
N PRO A 50 -7.13 -38.67 25.06
CA PRO A 50 -7.94 -39.85 24.76
C PRO A 50 -9.24 -39.53 24.02
N GLU A 51 -9.80 -40.52 23.34
CA GLU A 51 -11.01 -40.42 22.53
C GLU A 51 -12.28 -39.99 23.28
N GLY A 52 -12.31 -40.11 24.62
CA GLY A 52 -13.41 -39.65 25.46
C GLY A 52 -13.51 -38.11 25.59
N VAL A 53 -12.45 -37.37 25.25
CA VAL A 53 -12.39 -35.90 25.45
C VAL A 53 -13.20 -35.18 24.40
N THR A 54 -14.13 -34.33 24.83
CA THR A 54 -15.01 -33.53 23.97
C THR A 54 -14.60 -32.05 23.91
N SER A 55 -13.85 -31.58 24.90
CA SER A 55 -13.48 -30.13 24.99
C SER A 55 -12.08 -29.96 25.58
N VAL A 56 -11.33 -29.03 24.98
CA VAL A 56 -10.08 -28.46 25.50
C VAL A 56 -10.41 -27.03 25.93
N MET A 57 -10.35 -26.75 27.23
CA MET A 57 -10.85 -25.48 27.78
C MET A 57 -9.83 -24.32 27.72
N TYR A 58 -10.18 -23.18 28.32
CA TYR A 58 -9.40 -21.97 28.45
C TYR A 58 -7.98 -22.25 28.96
N GLN A 59 -6.95 -21.79 28.24
CA GLN A 59 -5.54 -21.89 28.61
C GLN A 59 -5.05 -23.30 28.98
N ALA A 60 -5.71 -24.35 28.50
CA ALA A 60 -5.42 -25.73 28.92
C ALA A 60 -3.93 -26.08 28.74
N PHE A 61 -3.25 -25.66 27.69
CA PHE A 61 -1.83 -25.83 27.40
C PHE A 61 -1.09 -24.48 27.23
N TYR A 62 -1.57 -23.45 27.89
CA TYR A 62 -0.99 -22.11 27.79
C TYR A 62 0.50 -22.11 28.16
N HIS A 63 1.36 -21.60 27.26
CA HIS A 63 2.81 -21.53 27.46
C HIS A 63 3.49 -22.87 27.76
N CYS A 64 3.02 -23.99 27.22
CA CYS A 64 3.77 -25.23 27.17
C CYS A 64 4.87 -25.13 26.10
N THR A 65 5.95 -24.39 26.43
CA THR A 65 6.94 -23.90 25.46
C THR A 65 7.72 -25.02 24.76
N ASN A 66 7.87 -26.19 25.39
CA ASN A 66 8.56 -27.36 24.80
C ASN A 66 7.62 -28.36 24.13
N LEU A 67 6.30 -28.12 24.15
CA LEU A 67 5.34 -28.99 23.49
C LEU A 67 5.58 -28.99 21.98
N THR A 68 5.97 -30.14 21.42
CA THR A 68 6.27 -30.30 19.99
C THR A 68 5.11 -30.88 19.20
N SER A 69 4.29 -31.70 19.85
CA SER A 69 3.13 -32.33 19.22
C SER A 69 1.98 -32.54 20.21
N VAL A 70 0.77 -32.47 19.70
CA VAL A 70 -0.45 -32.81 20.42
C VAL A 70 -1.35 -33.65 19.51
N THR A 71 -1.81 -34.79 20.00
CA THR A 71 -2.83 -35.61 19.33
C THR A 71 -4.19 -35.23 19.91
N ILE A 72 -5.02 -34.55 19.13
CA ILE A 72 -6.38 -34.14 19.50
C ILE A 72 -7.33 -35.19 18.90
N PRO A 73 -8.14 -35.90 19.69
CA PRO A 73 -9.00 -36.96 19.18
C PRO A 73 -10.22 -36.47 18.43
N GLY A 74 -10.82 -37.34 17.61
CA GLY A 74 -11.98 -37.06 16.79
C GLY A 74 -13.27 -36.70 17.55
N SER A 75 -13.28 -36.97 18.87
CA SER A 75 -14.39 -36.59 19.78
C SER A 75 -14.42 -35.11 20.16
N VAL A 76 -13.30 -34.35 20.01
CA VAL A 76 -13.23 -32.96 20.42
C VAL A 76 -14.06 -32.10 19.48
N THR A 77 -14.96 -31.28 20.07
CA THR A 77 -15.86 -30.37 19.36
C THR A 77 -15.49 -28.89 19.54
N SER A 78 -14.69 -28.55 20.57
CA SER A 78 -14.29 -27.18 20.86
C SER A 78 -12.87 -27.08 21.41
N ILE A 79 -12.16 -26.05 20.97
CA ILE A 79 -10.84 -25.64 21.46
C ILE A 79 -11.02 -24.23 22.09
N GLY A 80 -10.67 -24.12 23.38
CA GLY A 80 -10.90 -22.92 24.18
C GLY A 80 -10.02 -21.72 23.83
N ILE A 81 -10.33 -20.59 24.43
CA ILE A 81 -9.52 -19.38 24.32
C ILE A 81 -8.13 -19.65 24.89
N GLU A 82 -7.08 -19.23 24.11
CA GLU A 82 -5.67 -19.38 24.50
C GLU A 82 -5.22 -20.81 24.81
N ALA A 83 -5.94 -21.83 24.30
CA ALA A 83 -5.70 -23.23 24.69
C ALA A 83 -4.25 -23.67 24.44
N PHE A 84 -3.62 -23.22 23.36
CA PHE A 84 -2.21 -23.51 23.01
C PHE A 84 -1.40 -22.22 22.81
N ASP A 85 -1.85 -21.07 23.35
CA ASP A 85 -1.11 -19.82 23.23
C ASP A 85 0.29 -19.95 23.83
N GLY A 86 1.31 -19.54 23.07
CA GLY A 86 2.70 -19.61 23.48
C GLY A 86 3.34 -21.00 23.44
N CYS A 87 2.70 -22.01 22.82
CA CYS A 87 3.33 -23.31 22.54
C CYS A 87 4.34 -23.17 21.38
N ARG A 88 5.46 -22.51 21.65
CA ARG A 88 6.40 -22.04 20.62
C ARG A 88 7.08 -23.14 19.82
N ASN A 89 7.20 -24.34 20.38
CA ASN A 89 7.80 -25.51 19.74
C ASN A 89 6.78 -26.44 19.05
N LEU A 90 5.47 -26.14 19.14
CA LEU A 90 4.43 -26.92 18.51
C LEU A 90 4.58 -26.87 16.98
N MET A 91 4.92 -28.01 16.36
CA MET A 91 5.19 -28.11 14.93
C MET A 91 3.95 -28.49 14.12
N CYS A 92 3.06 -29.29 14.70
CA CYS A 92 1.80 -29.66 14.07
C CYS A 92 0.70 -29.83 15.13
N ALA A 93 -0.52 -29.52 14.73
CA ALA A 93 -1.73 -29.79 15.50
C ALA A 93 -2.84 -30.13 14.49
N ALA A 94 -3.26 -31.38 14.45
CA ALA A 94 -4.39 -31.80 13.63
C ALA A 94 -5.68 -31.44 14.37
N ILE A 95 -6.42 -30.42 13.86
CA ILE A 95 -7.73 -30.07 14.42
C ILE A 95 -8.78 -31.01 13.83
N PRO A 96 -9.50 -31.77 14.67
CA PRO A 96 -10.47 -32.77 14.21
C PRO A 96 -11.65 -32.14 13.45
N ALA A 97 -12.22 -32.89 12.50
CA ALA A 97 -13.31 -32.40 11.64
C ALA A 97 -14.59 -32.01 12.41
N LYS A 98 -14.80 -32.55 13.62
CA LYS A 98 -15.93 -32.22 14.48
C LYS A 98 -15.79 -30.89 15.24
N VAL A 99 -14.61 -30.27 15.23
CA VAL A 99 -14.42 -28.99 15.89
C VAL A 99 -15.18 -27.91 15.14
N THR A 100 -16.11 -27.24 15.84
CA THR A 100 -16.90 -26.14 15.31
C THR A 100 -16.52 -24.78 15.91
N SER A 101 -15.74 -24.78 17.00
CA SER A 101 -15.33 -23.56 17.71
C SER A 101 -13.83 -23.60 18.05
N ILE A 102 -13.13 -22.57 17.64
CA ILE A 102 -11.73 -22.31 18.00
C ILE A 102 -11.70 -20.93 18.68
N GLY A 103 -11.30 -20.92 19.95
CA GLY A 103 -11.29 -19.72 20.77
C GLY A 103 -10.27 -18.68 20.32
N ASN A 104 -10.46 -17.45 20.74
CA ASN A 104 -9.49 -16.37 20.49
C ASN A 104 -8.10 -16.78 20.99
N ARG A 105 -7.06 -16.50 20.20
CA ARG A 105 -5.66 -16.80 20.52
C ARG A 105 -5.35 -18.28 20.74
N ALA A 106 -6.20 -19.21 20.30
CA ALA A 106 -6.05 -20.63 20.60
C ALA A 106 -4.68 -21.20 20.20
N PHE A 107 -4.07 -20.73 19.12
CA PHE A 107 -2.73 -21.11 18.63
C PHE A 107 -1.80 -19.90 18.48
N SER A 108 -2.07 -18.81 19.21
CA SER A 108 -1.23 -17.61 19.16
C SER A 108 0.20 -17.94 19.61
N GLU A 109 1.19 -17.35 18.98
CA GLU A 109 2.63 -17.55 19.24
C GLU A 109 3.13 -19.00 19.11
N CYS A 110 2.41 -19.88 18.40
CA CYS A 110 2.92 -21.19 18.00
C CYS A 110 3.94 -21.01 16.84
N SER A 111 5.11 -20.47 17.16
CA SER A 111 6.05 -19.96 16.15
C SER A 111 6.67 -21.04 15.26
N LYS A 112 6.71 -22.32 15.68
CA LYS A 112 7.16 -23.44 14.85
C LYS A 112 6.04 -24.21 14.16
N LEU A 113 4.78 -23.77 14.29
CA LEU A 113 3.66 -24.42 13.60
C LEU A 113 3.79 -24.20 12.08
N THR A 114 4.01 -25.28 11.33
CA THR A 114 4.28 -25.23 9.89
C THR A 114 3.04 -25.34 9.03
N SER A 115 2.03 -26.06 9.50
CA SER A 115 0.77 -26.25 8.80
C SER A 115 -0.38 -26.43 9.78
N ILE A 116 -1.57 -26.01 9.36
CA ILE A 116 -2.82 -26.19 10.09
C ILE A 116 -3.97 -26.38 9.11
N ILE A 117 -4.86 -27.31 9.40
CA ILE A 117 -6.10 -27.52 8.65
C ILE A 117 -7.23 -27.03 9.54
N ILE A 118 -7.96 -26.01 9.06
CA ILE A 118 -9.15 -25.49 9.74
C ILE A 118 -10.34 -26.33 9.31
N PRO A 119 -11.09 -26.96 10.23
CA PRO A 119 -12.23 -27.78 9.87
C PRO A 119 -13.37 -26.98 9.21
N ALA A 120 -14.11 -27.63 8.30
CA ALA A 120 -15.23 -27.00 7.59
C ALA A 120 -16.39 -26.56 8.52
N GLY A 121 -16.48 -27.13 9.72
CA GLY A 121 -17.46 -26.72 10.74
C GLY A 121 -17.17 -25.37 11.41
N VAL A 122 -15.97 -24.80 11.21
CA VAL A 122 -15.56 -23.53 11.81
C VAL A 122 -16.12 -22.37 10.99
N MET A 123 -17.07 -21.61 11.52
CA MET A 123 -17.71 -20.49 10.82
C MET A 123 -16.96 -19.17 10.94
N SER A 124 -16.05 -19.04 11.90
CA SER A 124 -15.27 -17.80 12.12
C SER A 124 -13.87 -18.12 12.63
N ILE A 125 -12.87 -17.46 12.07
CA ILE A 125 -11.50 -17.47 12.58
C ILE A 125 -11.36 -16.30 13.54
N GLY A 126 -11.22 -16.60 14.84
CA GLY A 126 -11.30 -15.64 15.93
C GLY A 126 -10.09 -14.70 16.02
N TYR A 127 -10.17 -13.75 16.95
CA TYR A 127 -9.13 -12.76 17.24
C TYR A 127 -7.80 -13.44 17.58
N LYS A 128 -6.74 -13.12 16.81
CA LYS A 128 -5.36 -13.61 17.02
C LYS A 128 -5.21 -15.14 17.05
N VAL A 129 -6.10 -15.93 16.46
CA VAL A 129 -6.04 -17.40 16.56
C VAL A 129 -4.67 -17.94 16.15
N PHE A 130 -4.07 -17.44 15.08
CA PHE A 130 -2.74 -17.83 14.58
C PHE A 130 -1.75 -16.66 14.60
N TYR A 131 -1.90 -15.74 15.55
CA TYR A 131 -1.02 -14.58 15.69
C TYR A 131 0.43 -15.03 15.93
N ARG A 132 1.37 -14.53 15.11
CA ARG A 132 2.80 -14.86 15.16
C ARG A 132 3.12 -16.36 15.00
N CYS A 133 2.31 -17.12 14.27
CA CYS A 133 2.70 -18.45 13.80
C CYS A 133 3.71 -18.28 12.65
N SER A 134 4.93 -17.87 12.98
CA SER A 134 5.92 -17.37 12.01
C SER A 134 6.41 -18.42 11.01
N SER A 135 6.32 -19.72 11.34
CA SER A 135 6.68 -20.83 10.44
C SER A 135 5.51 -21.35 9.60
N LEU A 136 4.30 -20.81 9.76
CA LEU A 136 3.13 -21.28 9.02
C LEU A 136 3.27 -20.92 7.54
N THR A 137 3.43 -21.93 6.68
CA THR A 137 3.70 -21.76 5.25
C THR A 137 2.44 -21.78 4.39
N ASN A 138 1.42 -22.50 4.83
CA ASN A 138 0.17 -22.66 4.12
C ASN A 138 -1.01 -22.74 5.09
N VAL A 139 -2.12 -22.11 4.69
CA VAL A 139 -3.40 -22.21 5.40
C VAL A 139 -4.52 -22.31 4.37
N VAL A 140 -5.43 -23.26 4.58
CA VAL A 140 -6.65 -23.38 3.79
C VAL A 140 -7.80 -22.84 4.65
N ILE A 141 -8.43 -21.77 4.18
CA ILE A 141 -9.66 -21.24 4.78
C ILE A 141 -10.83 -22.00 4.15
N PRO A 142 -11.55 -22.84 4.90
CA PRO A 142 -12.59 -23.69 4.33
C PRO A 142 -13.82 -22.90 3.91
N GLU A 143 -14.62 -23.49 3.02
CA GLU A 143 -15.98 -23.01 2.74
C GLU A 143 -16.80 -23.01 4.05
N GLY A 144 -17.64 -21.97 4.21
CA GLY A 144 -18.43 -21.77 5.43
C GLY A 144 -17.82 -20.79 6.42
N VAL A 145 -16.50 -20.49 6.37
CA VAL A 145 -15.94 -19.37 7.15
C VAL A 145 -16.51 -18.05 6.63
N THR A 146 -17.21 -17.33 7.50
CA THR A 146 -17.86 -16.05 7.15
C THR A 146 -17.08 -14.83 7.60
N ASN A 147 -16.18 -15.01 8.59
CA ASN A 147 -15.42 -13.90 9.19
C ASN A 147 -13.99 -14.33 9.53
N ILE A 148 -13.03 -13.49 9.18
CA ILE A 148 -11.65 -13.54 9.65
C ILE A 148 -11.46 -12.34 10.57
N ALA A 149 -11.32 -12.58 11.87
CA ALA A 149 -11.25 -11.51 12.85
C ALA A 149 -9.89 -10.79 12.87
N ASP A 150 -9.81 -9.72 13.67
CA ASP A 150 -8.62 -8.89 13.78
C ASP A 150 -7.39 -9.71 14.20
N LYS A 151 -6.28 -9.45 13.51
CA LYS A 151 -4.96 -10.06 13.75
C LYS A 151 -4.94 -11.58 13.68
N ALA A 152 -5.93 -12.23 13.07
CA ALA A 152 -6.08 -13.69 13.04
C ALA A 152 -4.78 -14.40 12.58
N PHE A 153 -4.11 -13.89 11.55
CA PHE A 153 -2.85 -14.41 10.99
C PHE A 153 -1.72 -13.37 11.00
N SER A 154 -1.83 -12.31 11.80
CA SER A 154 -0.80 -11.26 11.85
C SER A 154 0.53 -11.84 12.33
N GLY A 155 1.60 -11.60 11.58
CA GLY A 155 2.95 -12.12 11.87
C GLY A 155 3.19 -13.57 11.41
N CYS A 156 2.33 -14.15 10.57
CA CYS A 156 2.61 -15.42 9.87
C CYS A 156 3.61 -15.16 8.74
N SER A 157 4.86 -14.88 9.11
CA SER A 157 5.89 -14.36 8.19
C SER A 157 6.31 -15.32 7.09
N SER A 158 6.08 -16.63 7.25
CA SER A 158 6.39 -17.65 6.24
C SER A 158 5.22 -18.00 5.32
N LEU A 159 4.02 -17.41 5.52
CA LEU A 159 2.85 -17.67 4.69
C LEU A 159 3.08 -17.16 3.25
N MET A 160 3.05 -18.08 2.26
CA MET A 160 3.43 -17.77 0.88
C MET A 160 2.27 -17.40 -0.03
N SER A 161 1.13 -18.04 0.15
CA SER A 161 -0.07 -17.81 -0.65
C SER A 161 -1.34 -17.86 0.19
N LEU A 162 -2.37 -17.15 -0.25
CA LEU A 162 -3.65 -17.10 0.46
C LEU A 162 -4.80 -17.01 -0.54
N THR A 163 -5.78 -17.91 -0.38
CA THR A 163 -7.07 -17.81 -1.07
C THR A 163 -8.16 -17.57 -0.03
N ILE A 164 -8.86 -16.44 -0.18
CA ILE A 164 -10.02 -16.07 0.64
C ILE A 164 -11.26 -16.34 -0.19
N LEU A 165 -12.04 -17.34 0.23
CA LEU A 165 -13.23 -17.79 -0.48
C LEU A 165 -14.40 -16.79 -0.32
N GLY A 166 -15.37 -16.87 -1.21
CA GLY A 166 -16.52 -15.97 -1.24
C GLY A 166 -17.51 -16.12 -0.08
N SER A 167 -17.39 -17.16 0.75
CA SER A 167 -18.10 -17.27 2.02
C SER A 167 -17.64 -16.23 3.05
N VAL A 168 -16.38 -15.79 2.99
CA VAL A 168 -15.85 -14.76 3.89
C VAL A 168 -16.42 -13.41 3.49
N THR A 169 -17.15 -12.76 4.40
CA THR A 169 -17.72 -11.44 4.19
C THR A 169 -16.85 -10.31 4.73
N ASN A 170 -16.05 -10.59 5.77
CA ASN A 170 -15.21 -9.61 6.45
C ASN A 170 -13.80 -10.14 6.70
N ILE A 171 -12.81 -9.31 6.37
CA ILE A 171 -11.40 -9.46 6.75
C ILE A 171 -11.10 -8.39 7.78
N GLY A 172 -10.78 -8.78 9.01
CA GLY A 172 -10.59 -7.90 10.16
C GLY A 172 -9.33 -7.03 10.09
N ASP A 173 -9.18 -6.14 11.06
CA ASP A 173 -8.05 -5.22 11.18
C ASP A 173 -6.74 -6.00 11.40
N SER A 174 -5.71 -5.66 10.63
CA SER A 174 -4.39 -6.29 10.68
C SER A 174 -4.42 -7.83 10.52
N ALA A 175 -5.47 -8.41 9.90
CA ALA A 175 -5.68 -9.86 9.86
C ALA A 175 -4.47 -10.63 9.30
N PHE A 176 -3.79 -10.10 8.28
CA PHE A 176 -2.59 -10.65 7.63
C PHE A 176 -1.40 -9.68 7.68
N CYS A 177 -1.39 -8.77 8.65
CA CYS A 177 -0.31 -7.81 8.81
C CYS A 177 1.01 -8.54 9.10
N TRP A 178 2.14 -8.13 8.47
CA TRP A 178 3.45 -8.77 8.60
C TRP A 178 3.53 -10.22 8.05
N CYS A 179 2.66 -10.60 7.12
CA CYS A 179 2.84 -11.84 6.34
C CYS A 179 3.88 -11.57 5.23
N SER A 180 5.15 -11.42 5.63
CA SER A 180 6.20 -10.88 4.77
C SER A 180 6.58 -11.76 3.57
N SER A 181 6.34 -13.08 3.64
CA SER A 181 6.56 -14.02 2.52
C SER A 181 5.37 -14.14 1.58
N LEU A 182 4.24 -13.51 1.88
CA LEU A 182 3.02 -13.60 1.07
C LEU A 182 3.24 -12.94 -0.29
N THR A 183 3.17 -13.73 -1.37
CA THR A 183 3.41 -13.27 -2.75
C THR A 183 2.12 -12.99 -3.52
N HIS A 184 1.07 -13.76 -3.26
CA HIS A 184 -0.20 -13.67 -3.94
C HIS A 184 -1.37 -13.80 -2.98
N VAL A 185 -2.37 -12.96 -3.16
CA VAL A 185 -3.65 -13.02 -2.45
C VAL A 185 -4.78 -13.02 -3.46
N THR A 186 -5.62 -14.05 -3.39
CA THR A 186 -6.88 -14.08 -4.14
C THR A 186 -8.03 -13.81 -3.18
N ILE A 187 -8.76 -12.71 -3.43
CA ILE A 187 -9.96 -12.34 -2.69
C ILE A 187 -11.15 -12.62 -3.61
N SER A 188 -11.98 -13.59 -3.26
CA SER A 188 -13.12 -14.00 -4.08
C SER A 188 -14.30 -13.03 -3.95
N ASP A 189 -15.20 -13.07 -4.93
CA ASP A 189 -16.48 -12.38 -4.84
C ASP A 189 -17.26 -12.88 -3.61
N GLY A 190 -17.87 -11.93 -2.86
CA GLY A 190 -18.53 -12.20 -1.58
C GLY A 190 -17.91 -11.41 -0.43
N VAL A 191 -16.59 -11.17 -0.45
CA VAL A 191 -15.94 -10.30 0.54
C VAL A 191 -16.50 -8.87 0.41
N LYS A 192 -16.98 -8.30 1.52
CA LYS A 192 -17.58 -6.95 1.59
C LYS A 192 -16.64 -5.92 2.17
N SER A 193 -15.80 -6.33 3.13
CA SER A 193 -14.91 -5.41 3.84
C SER A 193 -13.51 -5.99 4.04
N ILE A 194 -12.52 -5.12 3.90
CA ILE A 194 -11.11 -5.36 4.22
C ILE A 194 -10.76 -4.35 5.30
N GLY A 195 -10.31 -4.80 6.46
CA GLY A 195 -10.02 -3.99 7.64
C GLY A 195 -8.78 -3.10 7.48
N LYS A 196 -8.59 -2.23 8.48
CA LYS A 196 -7.42 -1.38 8.62
C LYS A 196 -6.16 -2.25 8.72
N GLU A 197 -5.10 -1.89 7.96
CA GLU A 197 -3.81 -2.59 7.98
C GLU A 197 -3.91 -4.10 7.65
N ALA A 198 -5.00 -4.57 7.03
CA ALA A 198 -5.27 -6.00 6.87
C ALA A 198 -4.11 -6.78 6.22
N PHE A 199 -3.42 -6.21 5.26
CA PHE A 199 -2.23 -6.76 4.57
C PHE A 199 -1.00 -5.85 4.71
N SER A 200 -0.97 -4.99 5.74
CA SER A 200 0.18 -4.10 5.92
C SER A 200 1.47 -4.90 6.14
N ASN A 201 2.58 -4.41 5.58
CA ASN A 201 3.89 -5.05 5.62
C ASN A 201 3.98 -6.47 5.01
N CYS A 202 3.09 -6.81 4.08
CA CYS A 202 3.25 -7.96 3.21
C CYS A 202 4.26 -7.61 2.10
N ARG A 203 5.55 -7.52 2.47
CA ARG A 203 6.62 -6.93 1.63
C ARG A 203 6.83 -7.65 0.30
N ASN A 204 6.58 -8.96 0.24
CA ASN A 204 6.73 -9.77 -0.96
C ASN A 204 5.44 -9.89 -1.79
N LEU A 205 4.35 -9.26 -1.37
CA LEU A 205 3.11 -9.28 -2.13
C LEU A 205 3.31 -8.59 -3.48
N VAL A 206 3.15 -9.34 -4.57
CA VAL A 206 3.34 -8.88 -5.95
C VAL A 206 2.02 -8.44 -6.57
N SER A 207 0.95 -9.17 -6.26
CA SER A 207 -0.35 -8.91 -6.89
C SER A 207 -1.51 -9.02 -5.90
N VAL A 208 -2.53 -8.19 -6.13
CA VAL A 208 -3.81 -8.25 -5.44
C VAL A 208 -4.95 -8.02 -6.43
N ILE A 209 -5.99 -8.87 -6.33
CA ILE A 209 -7.24 -8.70 -7.05
C ILE A 209 -8.31 -8.35 -6.02
N ILE A 210 -8.94 -7.20 -6.18
CA ILE A 210 -10.02 -6.70 -5.32
C ILE A 210 -11.32 -6.76 -6.11
N PRO A 211 -12.24 -7.68 -5.77
CA PRO A 211 -13.48 -7.87 -6.51
C PRO A 211 -14.48 -6.72 -6.29
N ALA A 212 -15.50 -6.65 -7.15
CA ALA A 212 -16.55 -5.63 -7.07
C ALA A 212 -17.42 -5.72 -5.80
N SER A 213 -17.44 -6.89 -5.16
CA SER A 213 -18.18 -7.10 -3.91
C SER A 213 -17.61 -6.32 -2.72
N VAL A 214 -16.31 -5.92 -2.78
CA VAL A 214 -15.65 -5.15 -1.71
C VAL A 214 -16.12 -3.70 -1.75
N THR A 215 -16.86 -3.30 -0.74
CA THR A 215 -17.43 -1.95 -0.60
C THR A 215 -16.66 -1.07 0.38
N SER A 216 -15.81 -1.66 1.23
CA SER A 216 -15.02 -0.95 2.24
C SER A 216 -13.61 -1.51 2.34
N ILE A 217 -12.61 -0.63 2.30
CA ILE A 217 -11.20 -0.97 2.53
C ILE A 217 -10.65 0.00 3.57
N GLY A 218 -10.14 -0.55 4.66
CA GLY A 218 -9.59 0.22 5.76
C GLY A 218 -8.32 0.94 5.40
N LYS A 219 -8.01 1.97 6.19
CA LYS A 219 -6.79 2.77 6.03
C LYS A 219 -5.55 1.88 6.17
N TRP A 220 -4.55 2.09 5.30
CA TRP A 220 -3.28 1.35 5.28
C TRP A 220 -3.42 -0.16 5.04
N ALA A 221 -4.52 -0.60 4.42
CA ALA A 221 -4.75 -2.03 4.18
C ALA A 221 -3.59 -2.72 3.45
N PHE A 222 -2.88 -2.04 2.56
CA PHE A 222 -1.70 -2.54 1.83
C PHE A 222 -0.45 -1.67 2.04
N ASP A 223 -0.36 -0.99 3.18
CA ASP A 223 0.81 -0.20 3.55
C ASP A 223 2.05 -1.08 3.69
N GLY A 224 3.22 -0.61 3.26
CA GLY A 224 4.46 -1.37 3.34
C GLY A 224 4.54 -2.60 2.41
N CYS A 225 3.60 -2.78 1.46
CA CYS A 225 3.66 -3.81 0.42
C CYS A 225 4.63 -3.38 -0.70
N SER A 226 5.93 -3.32 -0.40
CA SER A 226 6.95 -2.70 -1.26
C SER A 226 7.16 -3.36 -2.62
N ASN A 227 6.75 -4.63 -2.80
CA ASN A 227 6.84 -5.36 -4.07
C ASN A 227 5.51 -5.37 -4.87
N LEU A 228 4.45 -4.74 -4.34
CA LEU A 228 3.16 -4.76 -5.01
C LEU A 228 3.22 -3.95 -6.32
N SER A 229 3.10 -4.66 -7.43
CA SER A 229 3.14 -4.10 -8.78
C SER A 229 1.88 -4.37 -9.61
N THR A 230 1.03 -5.34 -9.20
CA THR A 230 -0.21 -5.66 -9.89
C THR A 230 -1.39 -5.41 -8.97
N ILE A 231 -2.25 -4.45 -9.36
CA ILE A 231 -3.45 -4.08 -8.61
C ILE A 231 -4.64 -4.09 -9.56
N ILE A 232 -5.45 -5.13 -9.48
CA ILE A 232 -6.68 -5.26 -10.26
C ILE A 232 -7.85 -4.97 -9.33
N SER A 233 -8.57 -3.89 -9.58
CA SER A 233 -9.71 -3.49 -8.77
C SER A 233 -10.90 -3.11 -9.64
N SER A 234 -12.06 -3.62 -9.28
CA SER A 234 -13.34 -3.24 -9.88
C SER A 234 -13.94 -1.99 -9.21
N THR A 235 -13.38 -1.55 -8.08
CA THR A 235 -13.84 -0.39 -7.31
C THR A 235 -12.75 0.66 -7.23
N LYS A 236 -13.15 1.92 -7.00
CA LYS A 236 -12.23 3.02 -6.79
C LYS A 236 -11.51 2.88 -5.46
N LEU A 237 -10.20 3.01 -5.47
CA LEU A 237 -9.34 2.89 -4.30
C LEU A 237 -8.97 4.27 -3.76
N ASP A 238 -9.07 4.44 -2.43
CA ASP A 238 -8.69 5.67 -1.76
C ASP A 238 -7.18 5.73 -1.49
N LYS A 239 -6.65 6.96 -1.44
CA LYS A 239 -5.21 7.22 -1.20
C LYS A 239 -4.69 6.68 0.14
N GLY A 240 -5.55 6.52 1.13
CA GLY A 240 -5.15 6.06 2.46
C GLY A 240 -4.99 4.54 2.57
N ILE A 241 -5.26 3.77 1.50
CA ILE A 241 -5.15 2.31 1.47
C ILE A 241 -3.68 1.87 1.33
N PHE A 242 -2.87 2.69 0.65
CA PHE A 242 -1.47 2.42 0.31
C PHE A 242 -0.55 3.44 0.96
N ASP A 243 0.69 3.05 1.23
CA ASP A 243 1.76 3.98 1.56
C ASP A 243 2.08 4.93 0.39
N SER A 244 2.70 6.06 0.72
CA SER A 244 3.13 7.07 -0.26
C SER A 244 4.37 6.67 -1.08
N SER A 245 4.98 5.52 -0.79
CA SER A 245 6.29 5.10 -1.32
C SER A 245 6.24 4.17 -2.54
N PHE A 246 5.14 4.12 -3.27
CA PHE A 246 5.08 3.41 -4.54
C PHE A 246 5.96 4.09 -5.60
N SER A 247 6.99 3.39 -6.06
CA SER A 247 7.92 3.86 -7.10
C SER A 247 8.02 2.92 -8.31
N LYS A 248 7.36 1.75 -8.26
CA LYS A 248 7.42 0.75 -9.34
C LYS A 248 6.26 0.93 -10.31
N PRO A 249 6.45 0.59 -11.61
CA PRO A 249 5.36 0.50 -12.58
C PRO A 249 4.22 -0.38 -12.07
N ILE A 250 2.96 0.03 -12.31
CA ILE A 250 1.78 -0.65 -11.80
C ILE A 250 0.95 -1.25 -12.94
N ILE A 251 0.72 -2.55 -12.89
CA ILE A 251 -0.20 -3.26 -13.78
C ILE A 251 -1.60 -3.20 -13.16
N THR A 252 -2.55 -2.60 -13.87
CA THR A 252 -3.95 -2.49 -13.43
C THR A 252 -4.91 -2.69 -14.60
N ASN A 253 -6.15 -3.03 -14.31
CA ASN A 253 -7.22 -3.11 -15.30
C ASN A 253 -7.83 -1.74 -15.64
N ASP A 254 -7.74 -0.78 -14.72
CA ASP A 254 -8.28 0.56 -14.90
C ASP A 254 -7.50 1.59 -14.04
N PRO A 255 -6.73 2.50 -14.65
CA PRO A 255 -6.03 3.56 -13.90
C PRO A 255 -7.00 4.52 -13.21
N GLY A 256 -8.27 4.59 -13.65
CA GLY A 256 -9.31 5.38 -13.01
C GLY A 256 -9.57 4.98 -11.58
N ASN A 257 -9.42 3.69 -11.26
CA ASN A 257 -9.66 3.11 -9.95
C ASN A 257 -8.52 3.33 -8.95
N LEU A 258 -7.35 3.77 -9.40
CA LEU A 258 -6.19 3.99 -8.53
C LEU A 258 -6.19 5.40 -7.90
N PRO A 259 -5.53 5.59 -6.74
CA PRO A 259 -5.21 6.90 -6.19
C PRO A 259 -4.41 7.76 -7.18
N ALA A 260 -4.58 9.09 -7.11
CA ALA A 260 -3.97 10.02 -8.08
C ALA A 260 -2.45 9.86 -8.20
N LYS A 261 -1.73 9.62 -7.09
CA LYS A 261 -0.27 9.42 -7.07
C LYS A 261 0.20 8.15 -7.77
N MET A 262 -0.66 7.13 -7.89
CA MET A 262 -0.32 5.84 -8.50
C MET A 262 -0.67 5.76 -9.99
N LYS A 263 -1.48 6.69 -10.49
CA LYS A 263 -1.93 6.68 -11.88
C LYS A 263 -0.81 6.86 -12.92
N PRO A 264 0.20 7.72 -12.70
CA PRO A 264 1.38 7.79 -13.59
C PRO A 264 2.09 6.45 -13.71
N LEU A 265 2.34 5.76 -12.59
CA LEU A 265 2.96 4.43 -12.59
C LEU A 265 2.12 3.37 -13.31
N ALA A 266 0.80 3.51 -13.33
CA ALA A 266 -0.08 2.66 -14.12
C ALA A 266 0.04 2.91 -15.63
N ALA A 267 0.31 4.14 -16.04
CA ALA A 267 0.60 4.46 -17.44
C ALA A 267 1.93 3.82 -17.90
N VAL A 268 2.95 3.89 -17.04
CA VAL A 268 4.24 3.20 -17.27
C VAL A 268 4.03 1.69 -17.37
N GLY A 269 3.37 1.09 -16.39
CA GLY A 269 3.10 -0.35 -16.38
C GLY A 269 2.30 -0.83 -17.59
N PHE A 270 1.38 -0.02 -18.11
CA PHE A 270 0.66 -0.33 -19.36
C PHE A 270 1.62 -0.30 -20.56
N ALA A 271 2.46 0.70 -20.67
CA ALA A 271 3.42 0.82 -21.76
C ALA A 271 4.43 -0.35 -21.77
N GLU A 272 4.88 -0.81 -20.59
CA GLU A 272 5.81 -1.93 -20.44
C GLU A 272 5.20 -3.29 -20.79
N THR A 273 3.89 -3.49 -20.60
CA THR A 273 3.23 -4.77 -20.89
C THR A 273 2.90 -4.98 -22.37
N SER A 274 3.09 -3.98 -23.22
CA SER A 274 2.77 -4.05 -24.66
C SER A 274 1.34 -4.54 -24.96
N ASP A 275 0.39 -4.23 -24.08
CA ASP A 275 -1.01 -4.61 -24.22
C ASP A 275 -1.65 -3.95 -25.45
N ASP A 276 -2.59 -4.66 -26.11
CA ASP A 276 -3.35 -4.12 -27.22
C ASP A 276 -4.16 -2.87 -26.78
N PRO A 277 -3.88 -1.68 -27.38
CA PRO A 277 -4.62 -0.46 -27.08
C PRO A 277 -6.13 -0.54 -27.38
N LYS A 278 -6.56 -1.51 -28.21
CA LYS A 278 -7.96 -1.73 -28.57
C LYS A 278 -8.71 -2.64 -27.60
N SER A 279 -8.01 -3.36 -26.72
CA SER A 279 -8.63 -4.14 -25.64
C SER A 279 -9.40 -3.22 -24.69
N GLU A 280 -10.30 -3.77 -23.87
CA GLU A 280 -11.03 -2.97 -22.87
C GLU A 280 -10.08 -2.31 -21.86
N ARG A 281 -9.03 -3.01 -21.43
CA ARG A 281 -7.95 -2.47 -20.62
C ARG A 281 -7.19 -1.37 -21.36
N GLY A 282 -6.79 -1.64 -22.60
CA GLY A 282 -6.05 -0.71 -23.45
C GLY A 282 -6.81 0.59 -23.70
N LYS A 283 -8.12 0.52 -23.99
CA LYS A 283 -8.96 1.72 -24.15
C LYS A 283 -8.96 2.61 -22.90
N LYS A 284 -9.07 2.03 -21.70
CA LYS A 284 -9.07 2.79 -20.45
C LYS A 284 -7.73 3.45 -20.18
N HIS A 285 -6.62 2.73 -20.37
CA HIS A 285 -5.27 3.27 -20.24
C HIS A 285 -4.97 4.35 -21.27
N THR A 286 -5.25 4.11 -22.55
CA THR A 286 -5.05 5.09 -23.62
C THR A 286 -5.87 6.37 -23.38
N LYS A 287 -7.12 6.23 -22.92
CA LYS A 287 -7.96 7.37 -22.54
C LYS A 287 -7.32 8.17 -21.40
N TYR A 288 -6.82 7.49 -20.36
CA TYR A 288 -6.15 8.15 -19.25
C TYR A 288 -4.87 8.87 -19.69
N ILE A 289 -3.99 8.19 -20.46
CA ILE A 289 -2.73 8.76 -20.97
C ILE A 289 -3.01 10.01 -21.81
N LYS A 290 -3.95 9.94 -22.76
CA LYS A 290 -4.36 11.09 -23.60
C LYS A 290 -4.86 12.27 -22.78
N ALA A 291 -5.70 12.02 -21.77
CA ALA A 291 -6.26 13.08 -20.94
C ALA A 291 -5.24 13.73 -19.97
N ASN A 292 -4.12 13.06 -19.71
CA ASN A 292 -3.12 13.50 -18.73
C ASN A 292 -1.71 13.64 -19.33
N ALA A 293 -1.57 13.68 -20.64
CA ALA A 293 -0.27 13.69 -21.33
C ALA A 293 0.70 14.74 -20.76
N ALA A 294 0.23 15.98 -20.55
CA ALA A 294 1.03 17.06 -19.96
C ALA A 294 1.52 16.78 -18.53
N LYS A 295 0.81 15.94 -17.75
CA LYS A 295 1.19 15.56 -16.38
C LYS A 295 2.09 14.33 -16.34
N LEU A 296 2.13 13.56 -17.42
CA LEU A 296 2.92 12.33 -17.56
C LEU A 296 4.28 12.59 -18.20
N THR A 297 4.61 13.83 -18.54
CA THR A 297 5.85 14.16 -19.25
C THR A 297 7.10 13.81 -18.46
N GLU A 298 7.14 14.09 -17.16
CA GLU A 298 8.28 13.73 -16.30
C GLU A 298 8.44 12.21 -16.20
N GLU A 299 7.34 11.48 -15.97
CA GLU A 299 7.33 10.02 -15.92
C GLU A 299 7.72 9.41 -17.26
N ALA A 300 7.26 9.99 -18.37
CA ALA A 300 7.60 9.54 -19.72
C ALA A 300 9.09 9.71 -20.03
N PHE A 301 9.71 10.78 -19.57
CA PHE A 301 11.15 10.99 -19.75
C PHE A 301 12.00 9.98 -18.95
N ALA A 302 11.54 9.60 -17.75
CA ALA A 302 12.17 8.57 -16.93
C ALA A 302 11.94 7.13 -17.46
N HIS A 303 10.90 6.92 -18.27
CA HIS A 303 10.48 5.60 -18.77
C HIS A 303 10.34 5.59 -20.30
N PRO A 304 11.36 5.16 -21.05
CA PRO A 304 11.41 5.21 -22.53
C PRO A 304 10.22 4.51 -23.21
N THR A 305 9.68 3.44 -22.63
CA THR A 305 8.50 2.73 -23.16
C THR A 305 7.24 3.59 -23.14
N LEU A 306 7.02 4.36 -22.06
CA LEU A 306 5.91 5.31 -21.99
C LEU A 306 6.12 6.48 -22.97
N LEU A 307 7.34 6.99 -23.06
CA LEU A 307 7.67 8.05 -24.00
C LEU A 307 7.40 7.61 -25.44
N ARG A 308 7.82 6.39 -25.81
CA ARG A 308 7.55 5.79 -27.14
C ARG A 308 6.05 5.72 -27.42
N LEU A 309 5.28 5.21 -26.47
CA LEU A 309 3.80 5.13 -26.58
C LEU A 309 3.17 6.52 -26.78
N MET A 310 3.69 7.53 -26.09
CA MET A 310 3.21 8.91 -26.24
C MET A 310 3.57 9.49 -27.59
N CYS A 311 4.77 9.25 -28.11
CA CYS A 311 5.20 9.64 -29.46
C CYS A 311 4.33 8.98 -30.54
N GLU A 312 4.11 7.66 -30.47
CA GLU A 312 3.27 6.92 -31.41
C GLU A 312 1.83 7.45 -31.49
N ASN A 313 1.30 7.88 -30.34
CA ASN A 313 -0.07 8.43 -30.23
C ASN A 313 -0.14 9.94 -30.41
N LYS A 314 0.95 10.64 -30.78
CA LYS A 314 1.04 12.11 -30.99
C LYS A 314 0.57 12.92 -29.75
N LEU A 315 1.04 12.53 -28.57
CA LEU A 315 0.60 13.14 -27.31
C LEU A 315 1.56 14.21 -26.76
N LEU A 316 2.77 14.33 -27.34
CA LEU A 316 3.73 15.36 -26.97
C LEU A 316 3.44 16.63 -27.77
N THR A 317 3.49 17.78 -27.10
CA THR A 317 3.45 19.07 -27.79
C THR A 317 4.85 19.41 -28.32
N PRO A 318 4.96 20.28 -29.35
CA PRO A 318 6.27 20.70 -29.87
C PRO A 318 7.19 21.25 -28.77
N GLU A 319 6.66 22.10 -27.87
CA GLU A 319 7.43 22.71 -26.79
C GLU A 319 7.99 21.68 -25.81
N VAL A 320 7.16 20.66 -25.45
CA VAL A 320 7.61 19.56 -24.59
C VAL A 320 8.66 18.70 -25.31
N THR A 321 8.49 18.48 -26.62
CA THR A 321 9.43 17.72 -27.43
C THR A 321 10.81 18.40 -27.49
N GLU A 322 10.86 19.70 -27.69
CA GLU A 322 12.10 20.49 -27.71
C GLU A 322 12.80 20.51 -26.34
N ALA A 323 12.03 20.74 -25.24
CA ALA A 323 12.59 20.73 -23.90
C ALA A 323 13.21 19.39 -23.54
N TYR A 324 12.54 18.28 -23.88
CA TYR A 324 13.05 16.94 -23.62
C TYR A 324 14.19 16.53 -24.55
N LEU A 325 14.18 17.00 -25.79
CA LEU A 325 15.30 16.78 -26.70
C LEU A 325 16.56 17.46 -26.17
N ALA A 326 16.47 18.71 -25.71
CA ALA A 326 17.57 19.40 -25.09
C ALA A 326 18.11 18.67 -23.85
N ALA A 327 17.22 18.26 -22.94
CA ALA A 327 17.61 17.50 -21.74
C ALA A 327 18.23 16.14 -22.06
N ALA A 328 17.72 15.44 -23.09
CA ALA A 328 18.27 14.15 -23.52
C ALA A 328 19.68 14.31 -24.12
N GLN A 329 19.92 15.39 -24.88
CA GLN A 329 21.22 15.73 -25.44
C GLN A 329 22.22 16.09 -24.34
N GLU A 330 21.81 16.91 -23.38
CA GLU A 330 22.65 17.31 -22.24
C GLU A 330 23.06 16.11 -21.39
N THR A 331 22.14 15.16 -21.15
CA THR A 331 22.41 13.94 -20.39
C THR A 331 23.08 12.83 -21.21
N GLY A 332 23.26 13.02 -22.52
CA GLY A 332 23.84 12.02 -23.42
C GLY A 332 22.97 10.80 -23.67
N ASN A 333 21.65 10.89 -23.43
CA ASN A 333 20.73 9.77 -23.64
C ASN A 333 20.38 9.61 -25.13
N ALA A 334 21.16 8.81 -25.82
CA ALA A 334 21.08 8.60 -27.28
C ALA A 334 19.71 7.98 -27.70
N GLU A 335 19.14 7.08 -26.91
CA GLU A 335 17.85 6.42 -27.22
C GLU A 335 16.70 7.43 -27.21
N ILE A 336 16.57 8.20 -26.13
CA ILE A 336 15.53 9.23 -26.00
C ILE A 336 15.74 10.32 -27.06
N THR A 337 16.99 10.74 -27.29
CA THR A 337 17.32 11.73 -28.33
C THR A 337 16.86 11.28 -29.70
N ALA A 338 17.18 10.04 -30.10
CA ALA A 338 16.77 9.51 -31.40
C ALA A 338 15.24 9.42 -31.54
N MET A 339 14.54 8.98 -30.48
CA MET A 339 13.08 8.87 -30.45
C MET A 339 12.39 10.24 -30.60
N LEU A 340 12.90 11.26 -29.92
CA LEU A 340 12.31 12.61 -29.96
C LEU A 340 12.61 13.32 -31.29
N LEU A 341 13.80 13.10 -31.88
CA LEU A 341 14.15 13.58 -33.22
C LEU A 341 13.22 12.96 -34.27
N ASP A 342 13.01 11.64 -34.23
CA ASP A 342 12.07 10.97 -35.16
C ASP A 342 10.65 11.52 -34.99
N TYR A 343 10.21 11.71 -33.74
CA TYR A 343 8.91 12.30 -33.47
C TYR A 343 8.77 13.70 -34.02
N GLN A 344 9.76 14.57 -33.80
CA GLN A 344 9.79 15.95 -34.30
C GLN A 344 9.75 16.01 -35.82
N GLN A 345 10.50 15.12 -36.47
CA GLN A 345 10.61 15.10 -37.94
C GLN A 345 9.37 14.49 -38.61
N ASN A 346 8.90 13.36 -38.13
CA ASN A 346 7.97 12.50 -38.84
C ASN A 346 6.54 12.53 -38.32
N LYS A 347 6.29 12.97 -37.09
CA LYS A 347 4.96 12.95 -36.46
C LYS A 347 4.33 14.31 -36.24
N LEU A 348 5.14 15.36 -36.03
CA LEU A 348 4.64 16.75 -35.94
C LEU A 348 4.39 17.33 -37.32
N THR A 349 3.24 17.95 -37.52
CA THR A 349 2.91 18.64 -38.77
C THR A 349 3.65 19.98 -38.86
N GLU A 350 3.92 20.46 -40.08
CA GLU A 350 4.55 21.77 -40.30
C GLU A 350 3.76 22.92 -39.66
N LYS A 351 2.45 22.79 -39.57
CA LYS A 351 1.57 23.75 -38.89
C LYS A 351 1.79 23.77 -37.37
N GLU A 352 2.00 22.61 -36.76
CA GLU A 352 2.30 22.51 -35.32
C GLU A 352 3.68 23.06 -35.00
N LYS A 353 4.68 22.76 -35.84
CA LYS A 353 6.05 23.32 -35.76
C LYS A 353 6.04 24.84 -35.89
N ALA A 354 5.34 25.37 -36.90
CA ALA A 354 5.23 26.83 -37.12
C ALA A 354 4.53 27.54 -35.95
N LYS A 355 3.47 26.94 -35.39
CA LYS A 355 2.78 27.50 -34.24
C LYS A 355 3.64 27.53 -32.97
N ALA A 356 4.46 26.50 -32.78
CA ALA A 356 5.39 26.43 -31.64
C ALA A 356 6.51 27.47 -31.79
N ALA A 357 7.10 27.59 -32.99
CA ALA A 357 8.11 28.61 -33.29
C ALA A 357 7.58 30.03 -33.05
N GLN A 358 6.38 30.34 -33.54
CA GLN A 358 5.74 31.68 -33.31
C GLN A 358 5.49 31.93 -31.82
N LYS A 359 5.14 30.90 -31.05
CA LYS A 359 4.93 31.02 -29.61
C LYS A 359 6.26 31.16 -28.84
N ALA A 360 7.32 30.54 -29.33
CA ALA A 360 8.66 30.69 -28.75
C ALA A 360 9.20 32.09 -29.03
N GLU A 361 9.13 32.61 -30.28
CA GLU A 361 9.47 33.99 -30.61
C GLU A 361 8.70 35.02 -29.77
N THR A 362 7.38 34.86 -29.62
CA THR A 362 6.56 35.72 -28.77
C THR A 362 6.97 35.65 -27.29
N ARG A 363 7.53 34.50 -26.84
CA ARG A 363 8.01 34.33 -25.49
C ARG A 363 9.38 34.96 -25.28
N GLU A 364 10.28 34.88 -26.26
CA GLU A 364 11.57 35.55 -26.25
C GLU A 364 11.41 37.08 -26.33
N GLU A 365 10.51 37.61 -27.18
CA GLU A 365 10.19 39.04 -27.24
C GLU A 365 9.65 39.55 -25.89
N LYS A 366 8.82 38.81 -25.18
CA LYS A 366 8.30 39.19 -23.84
C LYS A 366 9.35 39.15 -22.75
N VAL A 367 10.34 38.25 -22.85
CA VAL A 367 11.44 38.13 -21.88
C VAL A 367 12.44 39.27 -22.03
N THR A 368 12.62 39.82 -23.24
CA THR A 368 13.53 40.95 -23.49
C THR A 368 13.02 42.29 -22.92
N ASP A 369 11.73 42.42 -22.55
CA ASP A 369 11.14 43.61 -21.95
C ASP A 369 11.40 43.78 -20.45
N PHE A 370 11.99 42.79 -19.77
CA PHE A 370 12.33 42.87 -18.34
C PHE A 370 13.76 43.42 -18.15
N VAL A 371 13.89 44.68 -17.79
CA VAL A 371 15.17 45.27 -17.41
C VAL A 371 15.29 45.24 -15.89
N PHE A 372 16.17 44.44 -15.36
CA PHE A 372 16.44 44.31 -13.92
C PHE A 372 17.66 45.14 -13.54
N SER A 373 17.66 45.73 -12.33
CA SER A 373 18.90 46.23 -11.73
C SER A 373 19.80 45.06 -11.27
N VAL A 374 21.11 45.28 -11.21
CA VAL A 374 22.06 44.31 -10.72
C VAL A 374 21.72 43.88 -9.29
N GLU A 375 21.30 44.82 -8.45
CA GLU A 375 20.87 44.56 -7.07
C GLU A 375 19.62 43.65 -7.01
N ALA A 376 18.66 43.84 -7.92
CA ALA A 376 17.48 42.99 -8.01
C ALA A 376 17.83 41.54 -8.41
N LEU A 377 18.75 41.38 -9.36
CA LEU A 377 19.23 40.06 -9.76
C LEU A 377 19.93 39.32 -8.61
N GLU A 378 20.81 39.99 -7.88
CA GLU A 378 21.50 39.42 -6.73
C GLU A 378 20.54 39.04 -5.58
N GLN A 379 19.49 39.85 -5.36
CA GLN A 379 18.49 39.58 -4.30
C GLN A 379 17.54 38.43 -4.64
N LEU A 380 17.24 38.21 -5.93
CA LEU A 380 16.21 37.29 -6.36
C LEU A 380 16.74 35.93 -6.81
N GLN A 381 18.03 35.84 -7.15
CA GLN A 381 18.64 34.61 -7.62
C GLN A 381 18.43 33.45 -6.62
N GLY A 382 17.86 32.36 -7.10
CA GLY A 382 17.56 31.16 -6.30
C GLY A 382 16.41 31.32 -5.28
N LYS A 383 15.75 32.48 -5.21
CA LYS A 383 14.60 32.67 -4.29
C LYS A 383 13.36 31.98 -4.81
N VAL A 384 12.60 31.37 -3.92
CA VAL A 384 11.37 30.65 -4.23
C VAL A 384 10.15 31.54 -3.95
N PHE A 385 9.34 31.71 -4.98
CA PHE A 385 8.10 32.50 -4.97
C PHE A 385 6.89 31.60 -5.07
N VAL A 386 5.83 31.98 -4.37
CA VAL A 386 4.49 31.40 -4.53
C VAL A 386 3.51 32.53 -4.81
N VAL A 387 2.57 32.30 -5.72
CA VAL A 387 1.53 33.28 -6.06
C VAL A 387 0.17 32.81 -5.56
N THR A 388 -0.59 33.71 -4.97
CA THR A 388 -1.99 33.47 -4.61
C THR A 388 -2.91 34.54 -5.17
N GLY A 389 -4.05 34.11 -5.70
CA GLY A 389 -5.02 35.02 -6.30
C GLY A 389 -4.71 35.36 -7.76
N LYS A 390 -5.40 36.41 -8.28
CA LYS A 390 -5.24 36.93 -9.64
C LYS A 390 -4.12 37.95 -9.68
N LEU A 391 -3.25 37.87 -10.67
CA LEU A 391 -2.26 38.91 -10.97
C LEU A 391 -2.95 40.04 -11.69
N ASN A 392 -2.55 41.30 -11.41
CA ASN A 392 -3.14 42.50 -11.96
C ASN A 392 -2.24 43.17 -13.02
N THR A 393 -0.91 43.08 -12.83
CA THR A 393 0.08 43.73 -13.70
C THR A 393 0.78 42.75 -14.63
N PHE A 394 0.63 41.45 -14.41
CA PHE A 394 1.02 40.41 -15.33
C PHE A 394 -0.22 39.81 -15.99
N SER A 395 -0.20 39.68 -17.32
CA SER A 395 -1.35 39.17 -18.09
C SER A 395 -1.66 37.68 -17.79
N SER A 396 -0.67 36.94 -17.33
CA SER A 396 -0.82 35.51 -16.97
C SER A 396 0.22 35.08 -15.92
N ARG A 397 0.04 33.86 -15.35
CA ARG A 397 1.03 33.25 -14.49
C ARG A 397 2.29 32.82 -15.25
N GLU A 398 2.15 32.52 -16.52
CA GLU A 398 3.25 32.20 -17.44
C GLU A 398 4.15 33.43 -17.66
N GLU A 399 3.58 34.63 -17.83
CA GLU A 399 4.34 35.88 -17.91
C GLU A 399 5.08 36.18 -16.62
N PHE A 400 4.42 35.99 -15.47
CA PHE A 400 5.05 36.13 -14.16
C PHE A 400 6.20 35.13 -13.96
N LYS A 401 6.00 33.86 -14.38
CA LYS A 401 7.04 32.85 -14.36
C LYS A 401 8.23 33.23 -15.24
N ALA A 402 7.99 33.68 -16.45
CA ALA A 402 9.05 34.14 -17.35
C ALA A 402 9.87 35.29 -16.75
N CYS A 403 9.21 36.21 -16.02
CA CYS A 403 9.88 37.24 -15.28
C CYS A 403 10.76 36.71 -14.14
N LEU A 404 10.28 35.73 -13.37
CA LEU A 404 11.08 35.07 -12.31
C LEU A 404 12.27 34.30 -12.91
N ASP A 405 12.03 33.52 -13.94
CA ASP A 405 13.08 32.74 -14.65
C ASP A 405 14.19 33.68 -15.16
N ALA A 406 13.82 34.87 -15.69
CA ALA A 406 14.77 35.87 -16.19
C ALA A 406 15.64 36.50 -15.09
N CYS A 407 15.17 36.53 -13.83
CA CYS A 407 15.96 37.01 -12.70
C CYS A 407 16.55 35.85 -11.85
N GLY A 408 16.52 34.62 -12.35
CA GLY A 408 17.07 33.46 -11.69
C GLY A 408 16.31 33.00 -10.45
N ALA A 409 15.03 33.39 -10.30
CA ALA A 409 14.14 33.00 -9.23
C ALA A 409 13.24 31.82 -9.63
N ILE A 410 12.64 31.16 -8.67
CA ILE A 410 11.86 29.92 -8.85
C ILE A 410 10.39 30.17 -8.50
N LEU A 411 9.45 29.83 -9.41
CA LEU A 411 8.02 29.81 -9.10
C LEU A 411 7.61 28.43 -8.59
N SER A 412 7.08 28.37 -7.36
CA SER A 412 6.52 27.13 -6.78
C SER A 412 4.99 27.21 -6.70
N GLU A 413 4.32 26.08 -6.87
CA GLU A 413 2.88 25.96 -6.67
C GLU A 413 2.50 25.78 -5.19
N THR A 414 3.44 25.28 -4.37
CA THR A 414 3.20 24.93 -2.97
C THR A 414 3.98 25.81 -2.02
N LEU A 415 3.26 26.35 -1.01
CA LEU A 415 3.85 27.10 0.08
C LEU A 415 4.43 26.14 1.14
N ASN A 416 5.75 26.19 1.35
CA ASN A 416 6.50 25.33 2.28
C ASN A 416 7.67 26.10 2.92
N GLU A 417 8.49 25.43 3.72
CA GLU A 417 9.65 26.00 4.42
C GLU A 417 10.76 26.54 3.48
N GLN A 418 10.77 26.14 2.22
CA GLN A 418 11.72 26.64 1.21
C GLN A 418 11.22 27.91 0.52
N THR A 419 9.97 28.29 0.73
CA THR A 419 9.38 29.50 0.13
C THR A 419 9.92 30.76 0.77
N ASN A 420 10.47 31.67 -0.02
CA ASN A 420 10.97 32.96 0.46
C ASN A 420 9.88 34.04 0.40
N TYR A 421 9.08 34.06 -0.67
CA TYR A 421 8.11 35.12 -0.90
C TYR A 421 6.73 34.56 -1.30
N LEU A 422 5.67 35.16 -0.76
CA LEU A 422 4.30 34.96 -1.20
C LEU A 422 3.78 36.23 -1.88
N ILE A 423 3.52 36.15 -3.19
CA ILE A 423 2.89 37.23 -3.93
C ILE A 423 1.38 37.18 -3.73
N THR A 424 0.81 38.29 -3.21
CA THR A 424 -0.62 38.39 -2.92
C THR A 424 -1.08 39.82 -2.95
N ASN A 425 -2.17 40.12 -3.66
CA ASN A 425 -2.78 41.44 -3.67
C ASN A 425 -3.68 41.70 -2.46
N THR A 426 -3.79 40.74 -1.55
CA THR A 426 -4.55 40.85 -0.30
C THR A 426 -3.71 40.32 0.90
N PRO A 427 -2.56 40.98 1.21
CA PRO A 427 -1.60 40.44 2.20
C PRO A 427 -2.17 40.33 3.61
N ASN A 428 -3.16 41.14 3.95
CA ASN A 428 -3.82 41.18 5.26
C ASN A 428 -5.11 40.36 5.31
N SER A 429 -5.44 39.59 4.25
CA SER A 429 -6.62 38.74 4.27
C SER A 429 -6.38 37.51 5.16
N GLY A 430 -7.42 37.07 5.88
CA GLY A 430 -7.38 35.86 6.71
C GLY A 430 -7.38 34.55 5.92
N SER A 431 -6.94 34.56 4.65
CA SER A 431 -6.90 33.36 3.80
C SER A 431 -5.96 32.27 4.36
N ALA A 432 -6.26 31.01 4.09
CA ALA A 432 -5.46 29.87 4.57
C ALA A 432 -3.99 29.98 4.12
N LYS A 433 -3.72 30.49 2.91
CA LYS A 433 -2.35 30.68 2.41
C LYS A 433 -1.63 31.81 3.14
N ASN A 434 -2.29 32.93 3.44
CA ASN A 434 -1.70 34.04 4.19
C ASN A 434 -1.35 33.65 5.62
N LYS A 435 -2.24 32.92 6.31
CA LYS A 435 -1.99 32.38 7.66
C LYS A 435 -0.81 31.37 7.66
N LYS A 436 -0.74 30.53 6.62
CA LYS A 436 0.38 29.58 6.49
C LYS A 436 1.69 30.30 6.21
N ALA A 437 1.69 31.35 5.41
CA ALA A 437 2.89 32.17 5.15
C ALA A 437 3.42 32.83 6.44
N GLU A 438 2.53 33.38 7.26
CA GLU A 438 2.87 33.93 8.57
C GLU A 438 3.50 32.89 9.50
N ALA A 439 2.89 31.70 9.58
CA ALA A 439 3.39 30.59 10.40
C ALA A 439 4.78 30.09 9.96
N LEU A 440 5.11 30.21 8.66
CA LEU A 440 6.40 29.81 8.09
C LEU A 440 7.42 30.95 8.00
N GLY A 441 7.07 32.16 8.44
CA GLY A 441 7.94 33.35 8.32
C GLY A 441 8.19 33.82 6.89
N VAL A 442 7.32 33.43 5.92
CA VAL A 442 7.43 33.80 4.50
C VAL A 442 7.06 35.25 4.31
N ILE A 443 7.90 36.00 3.61
CA ILE A 443 7.66 37.42 3.31
C ILE A 443 6.49 37.56 2.32
N LYS A 444 5.47 38.29 2.71
CA LYS A 444 4.33 38.63 1.81
C LYS A 444 4.60 39.90 1.06
N LEU A 445 4.47 39.87 -0.25
CA LEU A 445 4.59 41.01 -1.13
C LEU A 445 3.31 41.17 -1.93
N SER A 446 2.85 42.40 -2.09
CA SER A 446 1.92 42.75 -3.14
C SER A 446 2.62 42.67 -4.50
N GLU A 447 1.84 42.58 -5.57
CA GLU A 447 2.38 42.60 -6.92
C GLU A 447 3.06 43.98 -7.24
N ALA A 448 2.57 45.06 -6.65
CA ALA A 448 3.20 46.36 -6.75
C ALA A 448 4.56 46.42 -6.05
N GLU A 449 4.69 45.85 -4.86
CA GLU A 449 5.97 45.75 -4.14
C GLU A 449 6.97 44.87 -4.87
N PHE A 450 6.50 43.79 -5.47
CA PHE A 450 7.35 42.94 -6.33
C PHE A 450 7.81 43.69 -7.57
N ASN A 451 6.91 44.44 -8.28
CA ASN A 451 7.29 45.23 -9.43
C ASN A 451 8.33 46.34 -9.09
N ASN A 452 8.18 46.95 -7.93
CA ASN A 452 9.19 47.90 -7.42
C ASN A 452 10.52 47.20 -7.14
N LEU A 453 10.49 46.01 -6.57
CA LEU A 453 11.70 45.23 -6.26
C LEU A 453 12.48 44.85 -7.53
N ILE A 454 11.78 44.57 -8.63
CA ILE A 454 12.41 44.25 -9.93
C ILE A 454 12.67 45.50 -10.81
N GLY A 455 12.35 46.67 -10.32
CA GLY A 455 12.55 47.93 -11.07
C GLY A 455 11.55 48.17 -12.24
N ARG A 456 10.44 47.42 -12.29
CA ARG A 456 9.38 47.58 -13.29
C ARG A 456 8.56 48.83 -12.98
N LYS A 457 8.67 49.86 -13.79
CA LYS A 457 7.81 51.03 -13.67
C LYS A 457 6.38 50.67 -14.04
N GLN A 458 5.41 51.05 -13.22
CA GLN A 458 4.00 50.97 -13.57
C GLN A 458 3.73 52.11 -14.58
N GLU A 459 3.33 51.79 -15.80
CA GLU A 459 2.67 52.71 -16.72
C GLU A 459 1.20 52.92 -16.36
#